data_d1fe997e8834cf0fce575cd0d978f6ae
#
_entry.id   d1fe997e8834cf0fce575cd0d978f6ae
#
_cell.length_a   1.000
_cell.length_b   1.000
_cell.length_c   1.000
_cell.angle_alpha   90.00
_cell.angle_beta   90.00
_cell.angle_gamma   90.00
#
_symmetry.space_group_name_H-M   'P 1'
#
loop_
_entity.id
_entity.type
_entity.pdbx_description
1 polymer ?
#
loop_
_entity_poly.entity_id
_entity_poly.type
_entity_poly.pdbx_seq_one_letter_code
_entity_poly.pdbx_strand_id
1 'polypeptide(L)'
;KIKVTHVGKFRQFPLLSKKTESGVRLFSNDIIGEIMYIDKIALEDAINFQSIKFEVIDGYYFNEGHNSKINKVISFLYSKRKQLKKEKNPAQLVIKELMNSMYGKTILKPIETETVVKTIDQYDKYISFNYNFIQSSIKVGDRYYIKKIKSVIDHYNYAHCGVEILSMSKRIMNEVMTLAEDNKLNIWYQDTDSMHMNYEQVEVLPKAFTEKYNRDLIGGDMSQFHIDFDLDGACGDIYSIESYFLAKKVYIDILESVDKDGNTIQGNHIRLKSVPTS
;
A
#
# COMPACT_ATOMS: atom_id res chain seq x y z
N LYS A 1 -3.72 21.19 -4.64
CA LYS A 1 -5.18 21.18 -4.75
C LYS A 1 -5.56 21.50 -6.18
N ILE A 2 -6.30 20.60 -6.81
CA ILE A 2 -6.73 20.73 -8.22
C ILE A 2 -8.24 20.55 -8.33
N LYS A 3 -8.81 21.07 -9.42
CA LYS A 3 -10.16 20.75 -9.88
C LYS A 3 -10.06 20.00 -11.21
N VAL A 4 -10.63 18.80 -11.30
CA VAL A 4 -10.64 18.01 -12.54
C VAL A 4 -11.61 18.63 -13.53
N THR A 5 -11.14 18.89 -14.74
CA THR A 5 -11.97 19.51 -15.81
C THR A 5 -12.31 18.52 -16.93
N HIS A 6 -11.51 17.47 -17.10
CA HIS A 6 -11.72 16.49 -18.15
C HIS A 6 -11.05 15.14 -17.81
N VAL A 7 -11.68 14.05 -18.25
CA VAL A 7 -11.14 12.68 -18.23
C VAL A 7 -11.08 12.18 -19.66
N GLY A 8 -9.87 12.09 -20.21
CA GLY A 8 -9.69 11.75 -21.63
C GLY A 8 -9.71 10.25 -21.92
N LYS A 9 -9.34 9.42 -20.94
CA LYS A 9 -9.35 7.96 -21.07
C LYS A 9 -10.01 7.32 -19.85
N PHE A 10 -11.07 6.56 -20.10
CA PHE A 10 -11.73 5.78 -19.06
C PHE A 10 -10.96 4.48 -18.85
N ARG A 11 -10.75 4.13 -17.59
CA ARG A 11 -10.04 2.94 -17.14
C ARG A 11 -10.95 1.98 -16.39
N GLN A 12 -10.74 0.69 -16.56
CA GLN A 12 -11.36 -0.33 -15.72
C GLN A 12 -10.93 -0.17 -14.26
N PHE A 13 -9.65 0.22 -14.06
CA PHE A 13 -9.09 0.56 -12.77
C PHE A 13 -8.75 2.06 -12.73
N PRO A 14 -9.73 2.94 -12.39
CA PRO A 14 -9.49 4.38 -12.33
C PRO A 14 -8.43 4.72 -11.27
N LEU A 15 -7.57 5.69 -11.56
CA LEU A 15 -6.45 6.03 -10.69
C LEU A 15 -6.83 7.01 -9.58
N LEU A 16 -7.86 7.81 -9.80
CA LEU A 16 -8.31 8.84 -8.86
C LEU A 16 -9.60 8.42 -8.15
N SER A 17 -9.74 8.89 -6.92
CA SER A 17 -10.90 8.56 -6.09
C SER A 17 -11.63 9.80 -5.61
N LYS A 18 -12.95 9.73 -5.56
CA LYS A 18 -13.81 10.71 -4.89
C LYS A 18 -14.32 10.16 -3.56
N LYS A 19 -14.73 11.05 -2.66
CA LYS A 19 -15.43 10.66 -1.44
C LYS A 19 -16.93 10.58 -1.72
N THR A 20 -17.55 9.50 -1.27
CA THR A 20 -19.01 9.39 -1.24
C THR A 20 -19.57 10.21 -0.07
N GLU A 21 -20.89 10.41 -0.05
CA GLU A 21 -21.59 11.06 1.08
C GLU A 21 -21.33 10.35 2.42
N SER A 22 -21.19 9.04 2.40
CA SER A 22 -20.82 8.23 3.57
C SER A 22 -19.35 8.35 3.99
N GLY A 23 -18.54 9.13 3.25
CA GLY A 23 -17.11 9.33 3.52
C GLY A 23 -16.20 8.22 2.99
N VAL A 24 -16.74 7.20 2.35
CA VAL A 24 -15.99 6.12 1.71
C VAL A 24 -15.31 6.65 0.45
N ARG A 25 -14.08 6.21 0.18
CA ARG A 25 -13.37 6.52 -1.07
C ARG A 25 -13.76 5.52 -2.15
N LEU A 26 -14.21 6.05 -3.28
CA LEU A 26 -14.54 5.29 -4.47
C LEU A 26 -13.64 5.73 -5.63
N PHE A 27 -12.88 4.80 -6.22
CA PHE A 27 -12.16 5.04 -7.46
C PHE A 27 -13.17 5.08 -8.61
N SER A 28 -13.11 6.14 -9.43
CA SER A 28 -14.14 6.39 -10.43
C SER A 28 -13.57 7.18 -11.61
N ASN A 29 -14.10 6.93 -12.79
CA ASN A 29 -13.90 7.79 -13.95
C ASN A 29 -14.81 9.04 -13.91
N ASP A 30 -15.88 9.00 -13.13
CA ASP A 30 -16.81 10.11 -12.92
C ASP A 30 -16.29 11.03 -11.80
N ILE A 31 -15.32 11.87 -12.18
CA ILE A 31 -14.61 12.80 -11.29
C ILE A 31 -14.51 14.22 -11.85
N ILE A 32 -15.19 14.50 -12.96
CA ILE A 32 -15.21 15.86 -13.54
C ILE A 32 -15.90 16.81 -12.56
N GLY A 33 -15.25 17.93 -12.28
CA GLY A 33 -15.72 18.91 -11.30
C GLY A 33 -15.24 18.68 -9.87
N GLU A 34 -14.73 17.48 -9.56
CA GLU A 34 -14.21 17.15 -8.23
C GLU A 34 -12.96 17.98 -7.88
N ILE A 35 -12.92 18.44 -6.63
CA ILE A 35 -11.77 19.12 -6.06
C ILE A 35 -11.03 18.15 -5.16
N MET A 36 -9.74 17.95 -5.43
CA MET A 36 -8.94 16.98 -4.70
C MET A 36 -7.54 17.50 -4.36
N TYR A 37 -6.95 16.91 -3.33
CA TYR A 37 -5.54 17.10 -3.00
C TYR A 37 -4.79 15.91 -3.57
N ILE A 38 -3.77 16.20 -4.37
CA ILE A 38 -2.99 15.20 -5.10
C ILE A 38 -1.51 15.60 -5.03
N ASP A 39 -0.63 14.63 -4.90
CA ASP A 39 0.80 14.84 -5.03
C ASP A 39 1.24 14.82 -6.49
N LYS A 40 2.49 15.21 -6.73
CA LYS A 40 3.05 15.32 -8.10
C LYS A 40 3.02 13.97 -8.83
N ILE A 41 3.40 12.89 -8.16
CA ILE A 41 3.54 11.55 -8.78
C ILE A 41 2.17 11.03 -9.22
N ALA A 42 1.18 11.10 -8.33
CA ALA A 42 -0.18 10.69 -8.65
C ALA A 42 -0.82 11.57 -9.74
N LEU A 43 -0.47 12.87 -9.79
CA LEU A 43 -0.92 13.76 -10.84
C LEU A 43 -0.30 13.40 -12.20
N GLU A 44 0.99 13.13 -12.26
CA GLU A 44 1.67 12.66 -13.46
C GLU A 44 1.05 11.35 -13.98
N ASP A 45 0.75 10.40 -13.09
CA ASP A 45 0.09 9.14 -13.45
C ASP A 45 -1.31 9.39 -14.02
N ALA A 46 -2.09 10.28 -13.40
CA ALA A 46 -3.42 10.64 -13.88
C ALA A 46 -3.37 11.29 -15.29
N ILE A 47 -2.39 12.13 -15.54
CA ILE A 47 -2.15 12.73 -16.86
C ILE A 47 -1.76 11.64 -17.87
N ASN A 48 -0.74 10.84 -17.54
CA ASN A 48 -0.15 9.89 -18.47
C ASN A 48 -1.08 8.71 -18.80
N PHE A 49 -1.86 8.24 -17.82
CA PHE A 49 -2.65 7.02 -17.98
C PHE A 49 -4.14 7.25 -18.21
N GLN A 50 -4.69 8.40 -17.75
CA GLN A 50 -6.10 8.74 -17.94
C GLN A 50 -6.32 10.01 -18.75
N SER A 51 -5.26 10.69 -19.19
CA SER A 51 -5.31 11.97 -19.93
C SER A 51 -6.19 13.01 -19.21
N ILE A 52 -6.01 13.13 -17.90
CA ILE A 52 -6.73 14.07 -17.05
C ILE A 52 -6.33 15.50 -17.41
N LYS A 53 -7.32 16.42 -17.54
CA LYS A 53 -7.09 17.87 -17.54
C LYS A 53 -7.64 18.45 -16.24
N PHE A 54 -7.00 19.50 -15.76
CA PHE A 54 -7.32 20.08 -14.46
C PHE A 54 -6.96 21.56 -14.40
N GLU A 55 -7.53 22.24 -13.43
CA GLU A 55 -7.16 23.58 -13.00
C GLU A 55 -6.43 23.50 -11.66
N VAL A 56 -5.31 24.19 -11.50
CA VAL A 56 -4.62 24.32 -10.22
C VAL A 56 -5.30 25.40 -9.41
N ILE A 57 -5.75 25.04 -8.21
CA ILE A 57 -6.39 25.97 -7.27
C ILE A 57 -5.34 26.51 -6.30
N ASP A 58 -4.51 25.62 -5.75
CA ASP A 58 -3.50 25.96 -4.74
C ASP A 58 -2.49 24.79 -4.61
N GLY A 59 -1.33 25.04 -4.01
CA GLY A 59 -0.36 23.98 -3.78
C GLY A 59 0.87 24.43 -3.03
N TYR A 60 1.63 23.44 -2.58
CA TYR A 60 2.94 23.60 -1.98
C TYR A 60 3.93 22.79 -2.79
N TYR A 61 5.12 23.29 -2.89
CA TYR A 61 6.21 22.56 -3.48
C TYR A 61 7.47 22.73 -2.63
N PHE A 62 8.24 21.65 -2.52
CA PHE A 62 9.45 21.61 -1.71
C PHE A 62 10.66 21.60 -2.64
N ASN A 63 11.57 22.56 -2.46
CA ASN A 63 12.78 22.72 -3.29
C ASN A 63 14.08 22.67 -2.47
N GLU A 64 14.04 22.10 -1.28
CA GLU A 64 15.17 22.04 -0.36
C GLU A 64 16.27 21.04 -0.77
N GLY A 65 16.15 20.48 -1.96
CA GLY A 65 17.11 19.53 -2.51
C GLY A 65 16.74 18.06 -2.25
N HIS A 66 17.72 17.18 -2.36
CA HIS A 66 17.52 15.73 -2.35
C HIS A 66 18.13 15.08 -1.11
N ASN A 67 17.32 14.27 -0.39
CA ASN A 67 17.81 13.52 0.76
C ASN A 67 18.38 12.15 0.34
N SER A 68 19.67 12.09 0.08
CA SER A 68 20.34 10.84 -0.31
C SER A 68 20.57 9.84 0.84
N LYS A 69 20.34 10.24 2.11
CA LYS A 69 20.62 9.39 3.28
C LYS A 69 19.64 8.22 3.38
N ILE A 70 18.35 8.47 3.11
CA ILE A 70 17.30 7.44 3.19
C ILE A 70 17.60 6.32 2.19
N ASN A 71 17.95 6.64 0.96
CA ASN A 71 18.28 5.65 -0.08
C ASN A 71 19.42 4.73 0.36
N LYS A 72 20.51 5.28 0.90
CA LYS A 72 21.66 4.48 1.36
C LYS A 72 21.26 3.46 2.45
N VAL A 73 20.46 3.89 3.42
CA VAL A 73 19.99 3.01 4.50
C VAL A 73 19.07 1.91 3.96
N ILE A 74 18.10 2.27 3.12
CA ILE A 74 17.17 1.30 2.53
C ILE A 74 17.91 0.30 1.66
N SER A 75 18.84 0.74 0.80
CA SER A 75 19.63 -0.15 -0.05
C SER A 75 20.48 -1.13 0.76
N PHE A 76 21.08 -0.67 1.86
CA PHE A 76 21.82 -1.53 2.79
C PHE A 76 20.90 -2.58 3.43
N LEU A 77 19.77 -2.16 4.00
CA LEU A 77 18.81 -3.07 4.65
C LEU A 77 18.24 -4.08 3.64
N TYR A 78 17.93 -3.64 2.43
CA TYR A 78 17.43 -4.53 1.38
C TYR A 78 18.45 -5.60 1.00
N SER A 79 19.70 -5.21 0.76
CA SER A 79 20.80 -6.15 0.45
C SER A 79 21.02 -7.15 1.58
N LYS A 80 20.99 -6.68 2.84
CA LYS A 80 21.11 -7.54 4.01
C LYS A 80 19.95 -8.52 4.13
N ARG A 81 18.72 -8.06 3.89
CA ARG A 81 17.54 -8.94 3.87
C ARG A 81 17.65 -10.00 2.78
N LYS A 82 18.07 -9.62 1.54
CA LYS A 82 18.25 -10.55 0.42
C LYS A 82 19.27 -11.65 0.75
N GLN A 83 20.37 -11.29 1.44
CA GLN A 83 21.35 -12.24 1.95
C GLN A 83 20.74 -13.20 2.97
N LEU A 84 20.11 -12.68 4.03
CA LEU A 84 19.49 -13.49 5.08
C LEU A 84 18.38 -14.40 4.56
N LYS A 85 17.62 -13.96 3.55
CA LYS A 85 16.60 -14.80 2.88
C LYS A 85 17.23 -15.98 2.17
N LYS A 86 18.37 -15.80 1.47
CA LYS A 86 19.13 -16.89 0.85
C LYS A 86 19.67 -17.89 1.89
N GLU A 87 20.09 -17.40 3.04
CA GLU A 87 20.59 -18.20 4.17
C GLU A 87 19.46 -18.87 4.97
N LYS A 88 18.17 -18.68 4.58
CA LYS A 88 16.97 -19.12 5.32
C LYS A 88 16.97 -18.64 6.78
N ASN A 89 17.60 -17.50 7.06
CA ASN A 89 17.73 -16.95 8.41
C ASN A 89 16.48 -16.13 8.76
N PRO A 90 15.77 -16.44 9.87
CA PRO A 90 14.55 -15.74 10.27
C PRO A 90 14.77 -14.25 10.59
N ALA A 91 16.00 -13.82 10.88
CA ALA A 91 16.34 -12.42 11.09
C ALA A 91 15.97 -11.52 9.87
N GLN A 92 15.77 -12.11 8.68
CA GLN A 92 15.26 -11.37 7.52
C GLN A 92 13.88 -10.72 7.78
N LEU A 93 13.06 -11.28 8.67
CA LEU A 93 11.76 -10.70 9.05
C LEU A 93 11.93 -9.40 9.84
N VAL A 94 12.90 -9.36 10.75
CA VAL A 94 13.21 -8.14 11.52
C VAL A 94 13.64 -7.01 10.58
N ILE A 95 14.50 -7.32 9.60
CA ILE A 95 14.91 -6.32 8.59
C ILE A 95 13.71 -5.85 7.76
N LYS A 96 12.80 -6.75 7.39
CA LYS A 96 11.55 -6.40 6.69
C LYS A 96 10.71 -5.40 7.50
N GLU A 97 10.52 -5.66 8.79
CA GLU A 97 9.76 -4.77 9.67
C GLU A 97 10.44 -3.41 9.87
N LEU A 98 11.77 -3.37 9.97
CA LEU A 98 12.52 -2.12 10.03
C LEU A 98 12.29 -1.28 8.76
N MET A 99 12.38 -1.88 7.56
CA MET A 99 12.14 -1.18 6.31
C MET A 99 10.70 -0.65 6.21
N ASN A 100 9.71 -1.47 6.57
CA ASN A 100 8.31 -1.07 6.55
C ASN A 100 8.01 0.04 7.57
N SER A 101 8.62 0.00 8.75
CA SER A 101 8.41 1.02 9.78
C SER A 101 9.04 2.37 9.42
N MET A 102 10.08 2.39 8.61
CA MET A 102 10.75 3.65 8.23
C MET A 102 9.79 4.59 7.50
N TYR A 103 9.09 4.11 6.47
CA TYR A 103 8.13 4.96 5.77
C TYR A 103 6.89 5.24 6.62
N GLY A 104 6.41 4.24 7.37
CA GLY A 104 5.26 4.39 8.27
C GLY A 104 5.46 5.50 9.31
N LYS A 105 6.66 5.66 9.81
CA LYS A 105 7.02 6.75 10.74
C LYS A 105 6.87 8.13 10.12
N THR A 106 7.12 8.28 8.82
CA THR A 106 6.99 9.58 8.14
C THR A 106 5.56 10.09 8.06
N ILE A 107 4.57 9.19 8.05
CA ILE A 107 3.14 9.49 7.93
C ILE A 107 2.35 9.31 9.23
N LEU A 108 3.02 9.08 10.35
CA LEU A 108 2.35 9.04 11.65
C LEU A 108 1.65 10.36 11.93
N LYS A 109 0.46 10.27 12.52
CA LYS A 109 -0.25 11.47 12.97
C LYS A 109 0.60 12.17 14.04
N PRO A 110 0.91 13.46 13.88
CA PRO A 110 1.71 14.20 14.85
C PRO A 110 0.98 14.38 16.18
N ILE A 111 -0.37 14.38 16.13
CA ILE A 111 -1.21 14.52 17.30
C ILE A 111 -1.66 13.13 17.75
N GLU A 112 -1.11 12.67 18.84
CA GLU A 112 -1.53 11.43 19.52
C GLU A 112 -2.38 11.77 20.74
N THR A 113 -3.30 10.87 21.06
CA THR A 113 -4.09 10.96 22.28
C THR A 113 -3.77 9.79 23.19
N GLU A 114 -3.83 10.02 24.48
CA GLU A 114 -3.76 8.96 25.49
C GLU A 114 -4.98 9.02 26.43
N THR A 115 -5.35 7.88 26.97
CA THR A 115 -6.40 7.81 27.99
C THR A 115 -5.73 7.56 29.34
N VAL A 116 -5.94 8.47 30.28
CA VAL A 116 -5.44 8.38 31.65
C VAL A 116 -6.62 8.12 32.58
N VAL A 117 -6.45 7.21 33.50
CA VAL A 117 -7.48 6.89 34.51
C VAL A 117 -7.11 7.56 35.83
N LYS A 118 -8.06 8.28 36.43
CA LYS A 118 -7.91 8.96 37.73
C LYS A 118 -9.07 8.61 38.65
N THR A 119 -8.80 8.54 39.95
CA THR A 119 -9.83 8.45 40.98
C THR A 119 -10.49 9.80 41.19
N ILE A 120 -11.62 9.82 41.90
CA ILE A 120 -12.39 11.07 42.11
C ILE A 120 -11.52 12.12 42.80
N ASP A 121 -10.77 11.74 43.82
CA ASP A 121 -9.87 12.63 44.59
C ASP A 121 -8.71 13.19 43.77
N GLN A 122 -8.30 12.54 42.71
CA GLN A 122 -7.20 12.96 41.83
C GLN A 122 -7.68 13.80 40.63
N TYR A 123 -8.98 13.73 40.32
CA TYR A 123 -9.53 14.28 39.08
C TYR A 123 -9.32 15.79 38.95
N ASP A 124 -9.78 16.56 39.91
CA ASP A 124 -9.74 18.03 39.83
C ASP A 124 -8.32 18.56 39.72
N LYS A 125 -7.42 18.00 40.50
CA LYS A 125 -5.98 18.33 40.43
C LYS A 125 -5.40 18.00 39.06
N TYR A 126 -5.75 16.83 38.53
CA TYR A 126 -5.23 16.41 37.21
C TYR A 126 -5.77 17.29 36.09
N ILE A 127 -7.07 17.60 36.11
CA ILE A 127 -7.69 18.49 35.11
C ILE A 127 -7.08 19.89 35.13
N SER A 128 -6.89 20.49 36.31
CA SER A 128 -6.33 21.83 36.44
C SER A 128 -4.92 21.95 35.81
N PHE A 129 -4.08 20.93 35.98
CA PHE A 129 -2.73 20.95 35.40
C PHE A 129 -2.68 20.60 33.89
N ASN A 130 -3.71 19.92 33.35
CA ASN A 130 -3.72 19.43 31.98
C ASN A 130 -4.82 20.04 31.12
N TYR A 131 -5.53 21.06 31.60
CA TYR A 131 -6.75 21.61 30.98
C TYR A 131 -6.62 21.83 29.46
N ASN A 132 -5.54 22.45 29.01
CA ASN A 132 -5.33 22.76 27.61
C ASN A 132 -5.13 21.52 26.71
N PHE A 133 -4.90 20.35 27.28
CA PHE A 133 -4.65 19.11 26.55
C PHE A 133 -5.84 18.15 26.65
N ILE A 134 -6.83 18.44 27.50
CA ILE A 134 -8.01 17.56 27.71
C ILE A 134 -8.95 17.66 26.50
N GLN A 135 -9.29 16.52 25.93
CA GLN A 135 -10.29 16.42 24.86
C GLN A 135 -11.67 16.02 25.40
N SER A 136 -11.69 15.06 26.29
CA SER A 136 -12.93 14.56 26.92
C SER A 136 -12.64 13.89 28.25
N SER A 137 -13.64 13.83 29.12
CA SER A 137 -13.59 13.11 30.37
C SER A 137 -14.93 12.43 30.60
N ILE A 138 -14.89 11.14 30.97
CA ILE A 138 -16.08 10.33 31.22
C ILE A 138 -15.88 9.67 32.58
N LYS A 139 -16.91 9.81 33.46
CA LYS A 139 -16.95 9.12 34.76
C LYS A 139 -17.60 7.73 34.59
N VAL A 140 -16.90 6.71 35.07
CA VAL A 140 -17.39 5.33 35.11
C VAL A 140 -17.13 4.78 36.50
N GLY A 141 -18.20 4.60 37.27
CA GLY A 141 -18.11 4.21 38.66
C GLY A 141 -17.37 5.25 39.50
N ASP A 142 -16.31 4.83 40.17
CA ASP A 142 -15.45 5.66 41.04
C ASP A 142 -14.25 6.26 40.33
N ARG A 143 -14.16 6.12 38.98
CA ARG A 143 -13.03 6.54 38.17
C ARG A 143 -13.44 7.45 37.03
N TYR A 144 -12.48 8.33 36.64
CA TYR A 144 -12.55 9.15 35.44
C TYR A 144 -11.59 8.64 34.39
N TYR A 145 -12.09 8.43 33.17
CA TYR A 145 -11.34 8.14 31.97
C TYR A 145 -11.17 9.44 31.20
N ILE A 146 -9.94 9.96 31.21
CA ILE A 146 -9.61 11.28 30.66
C ILE A 146 -8.82 11.07 29.40
N LYS A 147 -9.39 11.49 28.27
CA LYS A 147 -8.68 11.51 27.00
C LYS A 147 -7.98 12.85 26.84
N LYS A 148 -6.67 12.82 26.70
CA LYS A 148 -5.87 14.04 26.47
C LYS A 148 -4.95 13.91 25.27
N ILE A 149 -4.53 15.04 24.73
CA ILE A 149 -3.49 15.13 23.69
C ILE A 149 -2.14 14.96 24.38
N LYS A 150 -1.28 14.11 23.80
CA LYS A 150 0.12 14.01 24.20
C LYS A 150 0.89 15.26 23.79
N SER A 151 1.97 15.55 24.49
CA SER A 151 2.88 16.61 24.08
C SER A 151 3.44 16.33 22.68
N VAL A 152 3.49 17.37 21.83
CA VAL A 152 3.95 17.31 20.44
C VAL A 152 5.46 17.56 20.33
N ILE A 153 6.18 17.60 21.46
CA ILE A 153 7.61 17.98 21.50
C ILE A 153 8.48 17.00 20.72
N ASP A 154 8.12 15.71 20.71
CA ASP A 154 8.88 14.63 20.07
C ASP A 154 8.02 13.90 19.02
N HIS A 155 7.73 14.55 17.91
CA HIS A 155 7.12 13.85 16.79
C HIS A 155 8.08 13.71 15.62
N TYR A 156 7.99 12.57 14.93
CA TYR A 156 8.68 12.33 13.68
C TYR A 156 7.64 12.25 12.56
N ASN A 157 7.44 13.36 11.85
CA ASN A 157 6.47 13.43 10.77
C ASN A 157 7.08 14.17 9.57
N TYR A 158 7.24 13.44 8.48
CA TYR A 158 7.63 13.96 7.17
C TYR A 158 6.59 13.50 6.15
N ALA A 159 5.34 13.95 6.34
CA ALA A 159 4.19 13.47 5.57
C ALA A 159 4.38 13.58 4.07
N HIS A 160 5.05 14.63 3.58
CA HIS A 160 5.39 14.80 2.16
C HIS A 160 6.26 13.66 1.64
N CYS A 161 7.29 13.23 2.38
CA CYS A 161 8.12 12.09 1.99
C CYS A 161 7.32 10.78 1.98
N GLY A 162 6.51 10.55 3.02
CA GLY A 162 5.70 9.34 3.11
C GLY A 162 4.64 9.25 2.03
N VAL A 163 4.01 10.38 1.67
CA VAL A 163 3.06 10.45 0.56
C VAL A 163 3.75 10.15 -0.77
N GLU A 164 4.93 10.72 -0.99
CA GLU A 164 5.72 10.46 -2.21
C GLU A 164 6.12 8.99 -2.34
N ILE A 165 6.59 8.36 -1.26
CA ILE A 165 6.90 6.92 -1.25
C ILE A 165 5.67 6.07 -1.59
N LEU A 166 4.51 6.38 -1.01
CA LEU A 166 3.25 5.68 -1.31
C LEU A 166 2.82 5.87 -2.77
N SER A 167 2.95 7.08 -3.30
CA SER A 167 2.59 7.36 -4.69
C SER A 167 3.54 6.69 -5.67
N MET A 168 4.84 6.61 -5.36
CA MET A 168 5.79 5.83 -6.15
C MET A 168 5.49 4.34 -6.14
N SER A 169 5.11 3.78 -4.99
CA SER A 169 4.67 2.39 -4.90
C SER A 169 3.41 2.13 -5.74
N LYS A 170 2.44 3.06 -5.69
CA LYS A 170 1.24 2.97 -6.54
C LYS A 170 1.56 3.09 -8.03
N ARG A 171 2.54 3.93 -8.41
CA ARG A 171 2.96 4.08 -9.80
C ARG A 171 3.37 2.76 -10.41
N ILE A 172 4.10 1.91 -9.68
CA ILE A 172 4.50 0.58 -10.16
C ILE A 172 3.27 -0.24 -10.54
N MET A 173 2.25 -0.26 -9.66
CA MET A 173 1.00 -0.95 -9.94
C MET A 173 0.20 -0.30 -11.07
N ASN A 174 0.14 1.04 -11.11
CA ASN A 174 -0.56 1.78 -12.16
C ASN A 174 0.04 1.51 -13.55
N GLU A 175 1.36 1.48 -13.67
CA GLU A 175 2.07 1.14 -14.90
C GLU A 175 1.66 -0.25 -15.41
N VAL A 176 1.63 -1.24 -14.51
CA VAL A 176 1.31 -2.63 -14.86
C VAL A 176 -0.16 -2.79 -15.20
N MET A 177 -1.07 -2.29 -14.35
CA MET A 177 -2.52 -2.38 -14.58
C MET A 177 -2.96 -1.68 -15.87
N THR A 178 -2.45 -0.46 -16.09
CA THR A 178 -2.82 0.29 -17.29
C THR A 178 -2.23 -0.32 -18.56
N LEU A 179 -1.04 -0.92 -18.48
CA LEU A 179 -0.45 -1.64 -19.60
C LEU A 179 -1.21 -2.93 -19.90
N ALA A 180 -1.60 -3.68 -18.87
CA ALA A 180 -2.44 -4.87 -19.03
C ALA A 180 -3.76 -4.52 -19.72
N GLU A 181 -4.45 -3.48 -19.26
CA GLU A 181 -5.69 -2.99 -19.86
C GLU A 181 -5.49 -2.54 -21.31
N ASP A 182 -4.40 -1.79 -21.60
CA ASP A 182 -4.08 -1.34 -22.96
C ASP A 182 -3.82 -2.50 -23.93
N ASN A 183 -3.31 -3.61 -23.42
CA ASN A 183 -3.07 -4.86 -24.17
C ASN A 183 -4.26 -5.84 -24.10
N LYS A 184 -5.40 -5.43 -23.52
CA LYS A 184 -6.62 -6.25 -23.37
C LYS A 184 -6.38 -7.55 -22.57
N LEU A 185 -5.46 -7.51 -21.60
CA LEU A 185 -5.19 -8.58 -20.67
C LEU A 185 -6.14 -8.48 -19.48
N ASN A 186 -6.65 -9.61 -19.01
CA ASN A 186 -7.59 -9.65 -17.90
C ASN A 186 -6.88 -9.67 -16.56
N ILE A 187 -7.25 -8.76 -15.66
CA ILE A 187 -6.88 -8.78 -14.25
C ILE A 187 -8.13 -9.21 -13.48
N TRP A 188 -8.07 -10.38 -12.85
CA TRP A 188 -9.21 -10.96 -12.12
C TRP A 188 -9.31 -10.46 -10.69
N TYR A 189 -8.15 -10.26 -10.06
CA TYR A 189 -8.08 -9.76 -8.70
C TYR A 189 -6.79 -8.97 -8.49
N GLN A 190 -6.86 -7.95 -7.63
CA GLN A 190 -5.71 -7.12 -7.28
C GLN A 190 -5.78 -6.76 -5.80
N ASP A 191 -4.66 -6.91 -5.10
CA ASP A 191 -4.53 -6.51 -3.71
C ASP A 191 -3.18 -5.84 -3.45
N THR A 192 -3.21 -4.54 -3.21
CA THR A 192 -2.06 -3.69 -2.84
C THR A 192 -0.92 -3.74 -3.86
N ASP A 193 -0.13 -4.80 -3.88
CA ASP A 193 1.10 -5.02 -4.67
C ASP A 193 1.10 -6.36 -5.41
N SER A 194 -0.04 -7.01 -5.51
CA SER A 194 -0.22 -8.29 -6.22
C SER A 194 -1.41 -8.24 -7.17
N MET A 195 -1.40 -9.08 -8.20
CA MET A 195 -2.52 -9.27 -9.10
C MET A 195 -2.60 -10.71 -9.59
N HIS A 196 -3.84 -11.16 -9.85
CA HIS A 196 -4.14 -12.45 -10.46
C HIS A 196 -4.51 -12.24 -11.93
N MET A 197 -3.86 -12.95 -12.80
CA MET A 197 -4.04 -12.90 -14.25
C MET A 197 -4.07 -14.32 -14.82
N ASN A 198 -4.55 -14.47 -16.05
CA ASN A 198 -4.44 -15.74 -16.75
C ASN A 198 -2.96 -16.12 -16.96
N TYR A 199 -2.66 -17.41 -16.84
CA TYR A 199 -1.28 -17.92 -16.94
C TYR A 199 -0.61 -17.55 -18.27
N GLU A 200 -1.31 -17.69 -19.40
CA GLU A 200 -0.76 -17.34 -20.71
C GLU A 200 -0.43 -15.85 -20.85
N GLN A 201 -1.07 -15.00 -20.06
CA GLN A 201 -0.85 -13.54 -20.08
C GLN A 201 0.41 -13.14 -19.29
N VAL A 202 0.88 -14.01 -18.39
CA VAL A 202 2.09 -13.79 -17.60
C VAL A 202 3.36 -13.71 -18.48
N GLU A 203 3.34 -14.27 -19.66
CA GLU A 203 4.44 -14.13 -20.62
C GLU A 203 4.35 -12.86 -21.49
N VAL A 204 3.12 -12.44 -21.80
CA VAL A 204 2.86 -11.29 -22.69
C VAL A 204 3.15 -9.97 -21.99
N LEU A 205 2.67 -9.83 -20.76
CA LEU A 205 2.77 -8.58 -20.01
C LEU A 205 4.22 -8.15 -19.73
N PRO A 206 5.15 -9.03 -19.30
CA PRO A 206 6.54 -8.63 -19.07
C PRO A 206 7.25 -8.14 -20.36
N LYS A 207 6.98 -8.76 -21.49
CA LYS A 207 7.56 -8.32 -22.79
C LYS A 207 7.08 -6.91 -23.13
N ALA A 208 5.76 -6.67 -23.09
CA ALA A 208 5.20 -5.36 -23.33
C ALA A 208 5.68 -4.30 -22.32
N PHE A 209 5.92 -4.70 -21.07
CA PHE A 209 6.44 -3.82 -20.02
C PHE A 209 7.88 -3.41 -20.30
N THR A 210 8.73 -4.37 -20.65
CA THR A 210 10.15 -4.09 -21.00
C THR A 210 10.24 -3.19 -22.23
N GLU A 211 9.43 -3.42 -23.25
CA GLU A 211 9.37 -2.57 -24.46
C GLU A 211 8.97 -1.13 -24.13
N LYS A 212 7.98 -0.95 -23.24
CA LYS A 212 7.44 0.38 -22.91
C LYS A 212 8.31 1.15 -21.92
N TYR A 213 8.84 0.48 -20.90
CA TYR A 213 9.49 1.13 -19.77
C TYR A 213 10.99 0.89 -19.68
N ASN A 214 11.56 0.05 -20.54
CA ASN A 214 12.97 -0.35 -20.54
C ASN A 214 13.44 -0.88 -19.17
N ARG A 215 12.57 -1.65 -18.52
CA ARG A 215 12.79 -2.29 -17.20
C ARG A 215 12.19 -3.68 -17.21
N ASP A 216 12.80 -4.61 -16.48
CA ASP A 216 12.24 -5.95 -16.30
C ASP A 216 11.10 -5.92 -15.27
N LEU A 217 9.96 -6.48 -15.63
CA LEU A 217 8.79 -6.58 -14.74
C LEU A 217 8.95 -7.69 -13.73
N ILE A 218 9.49 -8.84 -14.15
CA ILE A 218 9.60 -10.06 -13.33
C ILE A 218 11.04 -10.22 -12.85
N GLY A 219 11.21 -10.52 -11.56
CA GLY A 219 12.53 -10.76 -10.98
C GLY A 219 12.53 -10.71 -9.46
N GLY A 220 13.74 -10.64 -8.88
CA GLY A 220 13.96 -10.64 -7.43
C GLY A 220 14.46 -9.31 -6.86
N ASP A 221 14.42 -8.24 -7.66
CA ASP A 221 14.85 -6.91 -7.21
C ASP A 221 13.67 -6.02 -6.80
N MET A 222 13.99 -4.86 -6.21
CA MET A 222 12.94 -3.92 -5.83
C MET A 222 12.13 -3.48 -7.04
N SER A 223 10.84 -3.34 -6.90
CA SER A 223 9.89 -2.97 -7.95
C SER A 223 9.67 -4.02 -9.04
N GLN A 224 10.15 -5.24 -8.85
CA GLN A 224 9.85 -6.37 -9.71
C GLN A 224 8.81 -7.30 -9.05
N PHE A 225 8.02 -7.95 -9.87
CA PHE A 225 7.06 -8.96 -9.46
C PHE A 225 7.68 -10.36 -9.49
N HIS A 226 7.16 -11.25 -8.69
CA HIS A 226 7.47 -12.68 -8.70
C HIS A 226 6.20 -13.46 -8.36
N ILE A 227 6.18 -14.73 -8.71
CA ILE A 227 5.09 -15.63 -8.32
C ILE A 227 5.14 -15.79 -6.80
N ASP A 228 4.01 -15.51 -6.13
CA ASP A 228 3.87 -15.59 -4.65
C ASP A 228 3.20 -16.90 -4.21
N PHE A 229 2.99 -17.83 -5.11
CA PHE A 229 2.52 -19.16 -4.80
C PHE A 229 3.66 -20.02 -4.26
N ASP A 230 3.37 -20.82 -3.25
CA ASP A 230 4.27 -21.78 -2.65
C ASP A 230 3.54 -23.13 -2.56
N LEU A 231 4.19 -24.19 -2.98
CA LEU A 231 3.64 -25.56 -2.98
C LEU A 231 4.74 -26.54 -2.63
N ASP A 232 4.58 -27.21 -1.49
CA ASP A 232 5.55 -28.16 -0.99
C ASP A 232 5.83 -29.27 -2.00
N GLY A 233 7.11 -29.52 -2.29
CA GLY A 233 7.55 -30.53 -3.23
C GLY A 233 7.53 -30.07 -4.70
N ALA A 234 7.09 -28.86 -5.01
CA ALA A 234 7.11 -28.35 -6.37
C ALA A 234 8.55 -28.12 -6.88
N CYS A 235 8.81 -28.56 -8.10
CA CYS A 235 10.06 -28.34 -8.82
C CYS A 235 9.86 -27.61 -10.15
N GLY A 236 8.62 -27.53 -10.65
CA GLY A 236 8.21 -26.74 -11.82
C GLY A 236 7.54 -25.43 -11.45
N ASP A 237 7.02 -24.75 -12.47
CA ASP A 237 6.22 -23.54 -12.29
C ASP A 237 4.96 -23.86 -11.48
N ILE A 238 4.62 -22.98 -10.56
CA ILE A 238 3.40 -23.08 -9.75
C ILE A 238 2.38 -22.10 -10.32
N TYR A 239 1.20 -22.61 -10.66
CA TYR A 239 0.09 -21.80 -11.16
C TYR A 239 -1.23 -22.25 -10.53
N SER A 240 -2.23 -21.37 -10.58
CA SER A 240 -3.58 -21.71 -10.14
C SER A 240 -4.38 -22.26 -11.30
N ILE A 241 -4.97 -23.44 -11.13
CA ILE A 241 -5.89 -24.04 -12.10
C ILE A 241 -7.31 -23.53 -11.90
N GLU A 242 -7.64 -23.09 -10.69
CA GLU A 242 -8.93 -22.56 -10.33
C GLU A 242 -8.81 -21.58 -9.16
N SER A 243 -9.51 -20.42 -9.22
CA SER A 243 -9.48 -19.40 -8.18
C SER A 243 -10.89 -18.93 -7.86
N TYR A 244 -11.18 -18.79 -6.56
CA TYR A 244 -12.44 -18.30 -6.05
C TYR A 244 -12.22 -17.02 -5.25
N PHE A 245 -12.65 -15.88 -5.79
CA PHE A 245 -12.56 -14.56 -5.14
C PHE A 245 -13.90 -14.21 -4.51
N LEU A 246 -14.02 -14.33 -3.20
CA LEU A 246 -15.26 -14.14 -2.47
C LEU A 246 -15.42 -12.70 -1.99
N ALA A 247 -14.33 -12.07 -1.55
CA ALA A 247 -14.32 -10.71 -1.07
C ALA A 247 -12.89 -10.16 -1.05
N LYS A 248 -12.74 -8.89 -0.69
CA LYS A 248 -11.44 -8.28 -0.50
C LYS A 248 -10.62 -9.04 0.56
N LYS A 249 -9.48 -9.59 0.16
CA LYS A 249 -8.58 -10.43 0.99
C LYS A 249 -9.22 -11.72 1.49
N VAL A 250 -10.21 -12.23 0.76
CA VAL A 250 -10.89 -13.51 1.03
C VAL A 250 -10.98 -14.27 -0.28
N TYR A 251 -10.05 -15.18 -0.50
CA TYR A 251 -9.97 -15.99 -1.71
C TYR A 251 -9.23 -17.30 -1.48
N ILE A 252 -9.43 -18.25 -2.38
CA ILE A 252 -8.71 -19.51 -2.46
C ILE A 252 -8.27 -19.75 -3.90
N ASP A 253 -7.04 -20.20 -4.07
CA ASP A 253 -6.48 -20.70 -5.32
C ASP A 253 -6.19 -22.19 -5.17
N ILE A 254 -6.58 -22.97 -6.14
CA ILE A 254 -6.19 -24.37 -6.28
C ILE A 254 -4.95 -24.40 -7.15
N LEU A 255 -3.82 -24.76 -6.54
CA LEU A 255 -2.51 -24.72 -7.16
C LEU A 255 -2.16 -26.07 -7.80
N GLU A 256 -1.41 -26.00 -8.89
CA GLU A 256 -0.81 -27.15 -9.55
C GLU A 256 0.65 -26.87 -9.91
N SER A 257 1.46 -27.92 -9.84
CA SER A 257 2.85 -27.95 -10.28
C SER A 257 3.27 -29.39 -10.56
N VAL A 258 4.55 -29.59 -10.86
CA VAL A 258 5.16 -30.93 -10.97
C VAL A 258 6.22 -31.12 -9.88
N ASP A 259 6.33 -32.36 -9.37
CA ASP A 259 7.38 -32.75 -8.46
C ASP A 259 8.70 -33.05 -9.21
N LYS A 260 9.74 -33.48 -8.47
CA LYS A 260 11.06 -33.83 -9.00
C LYS A 260 11.01 -35.06 -9.96
N ASP A 261 9.99 -35.89 -9.83
CA ASP A 261 9.81 -37.10 -10.62
C ASP A 261 8.88 -36.87 -11.82
N GLY A 262 8.41 -35.63 -12.02
CA GLY A 262 7.52 -35.22 -13.11
C GLY A 262 6.04 -35.51 -12.86
N ASN A 263 5.65 -35.94 -11.66
CA ASN A 263 4.25 -36.17 -11.31
C ASN A 263 3.56 -34.86 -10.97
N THR A 264 2.30 -34.74 -11.38
CA THR A 264 1.45 -33.57 -11.01
C THR A 264 1.16 -33.58 -9.52
N ILE A 265 1.41 -32.45 -8.85
CA ILE A 265 1.05 -32.22 -7.45
C ILE A 265 0.11 -31.03 -7.36
N GLN A 266 -0.81 -31.08 -6.41
CA GLN A 266 -1.78 -30.02 -6.18
C GLN A 266 -1.79 -29.58 -4.71
N GLY A 267 -2.20 -28.34 -4.49
CA GLY A 267 -2.36 -27.76 -3.16
C GLY A 267 -3.26 -26.54 -3.17
N ASN A 268 -3.43 -25.91 -2.03
CA ASN A 268 -4.32 -24.78 -1.88
C ASN A 268 -3.55 -23.56 -1.35
N HIS A 269 -3.79 -22.39 -1.96
CA HIS A 269 -3.37 -21.12 -1.43
C HIS A 269 -4.60 -20.37 -0.92
N ILE A 270 -4.69 -20.17 0.40
CA ILE A 270 -5.87 -19.59 1.04
C ILE A 270 -5.49 -18.25 1.67
N ARG A 271 -6.27 -17.22 1.39
CA ARG A 271 -6.19 -15.91 2.05
C ARG A 271 -7.51 -15.60 2.73
N LEU A 272 -7.49 -15.50 4.04
CA LEU A 272 -8.64 -15.14 4.88
C LEU A 272 -8.21 -14.03 5.83
N LYS A 273 -8.49 -12.78 5.47
CA LYS A 273 -8.16 -11.65 6.34
C LYS A 273 -8.96 -11.73 7.65
N SER A 274 -8.26 -11.60 8.78
CA SER A 274 -8.85 -11.58 10.14
C SER A 274 -9.47 -12.89 10.61
N VAL A 275 -9.26 -13.99 9.88
CA VAL A 275 -9.59 -15.33 10.37
C VAL A 275 -8.29 -16.00 10.78
N PRO A 276 -8.13 -16.43 12.05
CA PRO A 276 -6.98 -17.21 12.45
C PRO A 276 -6.97 -18.52 11.65
N THR A 277 -5.89 -18.78 10.94
CA THR A 277 -5.63 -20.12 10.40
C THR A 277 -5.12 -20.95 11.57
N SER A 278 -5.96 -21.86 12.04
CA SER A 278 -5.63 -22.84 13.08
C SER A 278 -4.60 -23.84 12.57
#